data_cc26b0d735fa0d8296e57773a976a0aa
#
_entry.id   cc26b0d735fa0d8296e57773a976a0aa
#
_cell.length_a   1.000
_cell.length_b   1.000
_cell.length_c   1.000
_cell.angle_alpha   90.00
_cell.angle_beta   90.00
_cell.angle_gamma   90.00
#
_symmetry.space_group_name_H-M   'P 1'
#
loop_
_entity.id
_entity.type
_entity.pdbx_description
1 polymer ?
#
loop_
_entity_poly.entity_id
_entity_poly.type
_entity_poly.pdbx_seq_one_letter_code
_entity_poly.pdbx_strand_id
1 'polypeptide(L)'
;AFQVASWNEFEKLRQKLLDGEFTEIPRRGRHKLRYRGGLDVDILPFGDVERPDRTIVLPPDNAIVMSMFGFTEALQPSVTVKLPDEVSIQVVSLPALAILKLTAWNERHSVEPGKDAYDLNLVIRNYAEIAGERLYEVNPYLVGSPSDYECAGAWLLGRDMAELLDRSGKERLAVLIAGEADENGQFRLAGEMIRDNPERAIQLLGALERGFIEGNNE
;
A
#
# COMPACT_ATOMS: atom_id res chain seq x y z
N ALA A 1 5.28 -4.27 -9.56
CA ALA A 1 6.68 -3.99 -9.18
C ALA A 1 7.55 -5.22 -9.42
N PHE A 2 8.85 -5.03 -9.61
CA PHE A 2 9.80 -6.09 -9.91
C PHE A 2 11.04 -5.91 -9.06
N GLN A 3 11.41 -6.94 -8.30
CA GLN A 3 12.69 -6.95 -7.61
C GLN A 3 13.81 -7.18 -8.63
N VAL A 4 14.81 -6.32 -8.62
CA VAL A 4 15.96 -6.39 -9.54
C VAL A 4 17.27 -6.08 -8.81
N ALA A 5 18.35 -6.72 -9.22
CA ALA A 5 19.69 -6.49 -8.67
C ALA A 5 20.39 -5.27 -9.32
N SER A 6 19.89 -4.74 -10.42
CA SER A 6 20.53 -3.62 -11.12
C SER A 6 19.60 -2.91 -12.10
N TRP A 7 19.92 -1.66 -12.42
CA TRP A 7 19.25 -0.91 -13.49
C TRP A 7 19.38 -1.59 -14.87
N ASN A 8 20.46 -2.31 -15.11
CA ASN A 8 20.63 -3.07 -16.36
C ASN A 8 19.62 -4.22 -16.48
N GLU A 9 19.30 -4.89 -15.38
CA GLU A 9 18.24 -5.92 -15.38
C GLU A 9 16.87 -5.32 -15.62
N PHE A 10 16.59 -4.16 -15.02
CA PHE A 10 15.35 -3.43 -15.27
C PHE A 10 15.20 -3.06 -16.74
N GLU A 11 16.25 -2.52 -17.36
CA GLU A 11 16.23 -2.18 -18.80
C GLU A 11 16.04 -3.42 -19.69
N LYS A 12 16.65 -4.53 -19.35
CA LYS A 12 16.43 -5.80 -20.10
C LYS A 12 14.98 -6.28 -19.99
N LEU A 13 14.38 -6.19 -18.79
CA LEU A 13 12.97 -6.51 -18.59
C LEU A 13 12.08 -5.57 -19.42
N ARG A 14 12.32 -4.28 -19.31
CA ARG A 14 11.59 -3.26 -20.05
C ARG A 14 11.67 -3.51 -21.57
N GLN A 15 12.85 -3.78 -22.11
CA GLN A 15 13.02 -4.06 -23.54
C GLN A 15 12.22 -5.30 -23.98
N LYS A 16 12.22 -6.38 -23.19
CA LYS A 16 11.40 -7.57 -23.49
C LYS A 16 9.91 -7.25 -23.57
N LEU A 17 9.41 -6.31 -22.74
CA LEU A 17 8.02 -5.88 -22.81
C LEU A 17 7.75 -5.08 -24.08
N LEU A 18 8.66 -4.20 -24.48
CA LEU A 18 8.57 -3.42 -25.71
C LEU A 18 8.69 -4.26 -26.99
N ASP A 19 9.47 -5.33 -26.95
CA ASP A 19 9.56 -6.31 -28.06
C ASP A 19 8.26 -7.13 -28.22
N GLY A 20 7.39 -7.09 -27.21
CA GLY A 20 6.08 -7.71 -27.20
C GLY A 20 4.95 -6.73 -27.52
N GLU A 21 3.91 -6.72 -26.70
CA GLU A 21 2.68 -5.96 -26.96
C GLU A 21 2.60 -4.63 -26.17
N PHE A 22 3.71 -4.16 -25.59
CA PHE A 22 3.78 -2.91 -24.86
C PHE A 22 4.39 -1.79 -25.70
N THR A 23 3.96 -0.57 -25.44
CA THR A 23 4.50 0.65 -26.06
C THR A 23 4.82 1.68 -24.99
N GLU A 24 5.76 2.58 -25.30
CA GLU A 24 6.05 3.72 -24.44
C GLU A 24 4.89 4.73 -24.47
N ILE A 25 4.66 5.37 -23.30
CA ILE A 25 3.71 6.49 -23.20
C ILE A 25 4.51 7.79 -23.32
N PRO A 26 4.32 8.60 -24.37
CA PRO A 26 5.07 9.82 -24.56
C PRO A 26 4.97 10.77 -23.37
N ARG A 27 6.09 11.34 -22.95
CA ARG A 27 6.20 12.30 -21.83
C ARG A 27 5.79 11.76 -20.45
N ARG A 28 5.61 10.46 -20.32
CA ARG A 28 5.44 9.77 -19.06
C ARG A 28 6.74 9.03 -18.71
N GLY A 29 7.14 8.93 -17.47
CA GLY A 29 8.42 8.28 -17.10
C GLY A 29 8.60 6.88 -17.72
N ARG A 30 9.84 6.44 -17.89
CA ARG A 30 10.20 5.15 -18.53
C ARG A 30 9.57 3.92 -17.86
N HIS A 31 9.13 4.05 -16.63
CA HIS A 31 8.42 3.03 -15.88
C HIS A 31 6.96 2.82 -16.32
N LYS A 32 6.42 3.74 -17.16
CA LYS A 32 5.04 3.68 -17.64
C LYS A 32 5.00 3.14 -19.05
N LEU A 33 4.31 2.03 -19.21
CA LEU A 33 4.09 1.38 -20.50
C LEU A 33 2.60 1.24 -20.77
N ARG A 34 2.22 1.08 -22.02
CA ARG A 34 0.85 0.81 -22.44
C ARG A 34 0.76 -0.55 -23.13
N TYR A 35 -0.10 -1.41 -22.60
CA TYR A 35 -0.36 -2.73 -23.15
C TYR A 35 -1.47 -2.65 -24.20
N ARG A 36 -1.22 -3.16 -25.40
CA ARG A 36 -2.18 -3.22 -26.55
C ARG A 36 -2.93 -1.92 -26.80
N GLY A 37 -2.32 -0.79 -26.52
CA GLY A 37 -2.90 0.54 -26.73
C GLY A 37 -4.02 0.96 -25.76
N GLY A 38 -4.36 0.12 -24.76
CA GLY A 38 -5.49 0.38 -23.85
C GLY A 38 -5.17 0.46 -22.36
N LEU A 39 -4.34 -0.44 -21.85
CA LEU A 39 -4.05 -0.53 -20.42
C LEU A 39 -2.69 0.09 -20.08
N ASP A 40 -2.68 1.12 -19.26
CA ASP A 40 -1.44 1.69 -18.72
C ASP A 40 -0.93 0.81 -17.58
N VAL A 41 0.36 0.46 -17.64
CA VAL A 41 1.04 -0.42 -16.67
C VAL A 41 2.30 0.28 -16.16
N ASP A 42 2.43 0.36 -14.85
CA ASP A 42 3.63 0.88 -14.20
C ASP A 42 4.55 -0.29 -13.82
N ILE A 43 5.77 -0.29 -14.36
CA ILE A 43 6.83 -1.24 -14.01
C ILE A 43 7.82 -0.55 -13.08
N LEU A 44 7.78 -0.89 -11.79
CA LEU A 44 8.62 -0.25 -10.78
C LEU A 44 9.70 -1.24 -10.32
N PRO A 45 10.99 -0.90 -10.49
CA PRO A 45 12.10 -1.66 -9.93
C PRO A 45 12.27 -1.36 -8.45
N PHE A 46 12.59 -2.37 -7.65
CA PHE A 46 12.97 -2.21 -6.23
C PHE A 46 14.02 -3.27 -5.85
N GLY A 47 14.58 -3.16 -4.65
CA GLY A 47 15.65 -4.02 -4.17
C GLY A 47 17.02 -3.35 -4.30
N ASP A 48 18.01 -4.01 -4.89
CA ASP A 48 19.40 -3.51 -4.93
C ASP A 48 19.60 -2.20 -5.73
N VAL A 49 18.57 -1.72 -6.41
CA VAL A 49 18.56 -0.40 -7.07
C VAL A 49 18.15 0.74 -6.14
N GLU A 50 17.69 0.41 -4.94
CA GLU A 50 17.30 1.40 -3.94
C GLU A 50 18.52 2.12 -3.36
N ARG A 51 18.32 3.39 -3.03
CA ARG A 51 19.27 4.15 -2.21
C ARG A 51 19.12 3.76 -0.73
N PRO A 52 20.10 4.12 0.12
CA PRO A 52 20.01 3.82 1.57
C PRO A 52 18.78 4.39 2.28
N ASP A 53 18.19 5.46 1.73
CA ASP A 53 16.95 6.08 2.22
C ASP A 53 15.66 5.41 1.71
N ARG A 54 15.79 4.23 1.10
CA ARG A 54 14.68 3.47 0.50
C ARG A 54 13.98 4.23 -0.63
N THR A 55 14.72 5.04 -1.39
CA THR A 55 14.23 5.70 -2.61
C THR A 55 14.89 5.14 -3.86
N ILE A 56 14.19 5.26 -4.99
CA ILE A 56 14.78 5.11 -6.33
C ILE A 56 14.71 6.43 -7.07
N VAL A 57 15.64 6.59 -8.01
CA VAL A 57 15.67 7.73 -8.92
C VAL A 57 15.61 7.21 -10.33
N LEU A 58 14.50 7.49 -11.01
CA LEU A 58 14.24 6.93 -12.33
C LEU A 58 15.06 7.62 -13.41
N PRO A 59 15.87 6.85 -14.20
CA PRO A 59 16.58 7.41 -15.35
C PRO A 59 15.63 7.78 -16.49
N PRO A 60 16.05 8.59 -17.50
CA PRO A 60 17.43 9.08 -17.69
C PRO A 60 17.71 10.42 -17.02
N ASP A 61 16.69 11.22 -16.72
CA ASP A 61 16.83 12.61 -16.25
C ASP A 61 16.92 12.74 -14.72
N ASN A 62 16.66 11.64 -14.00
CA ASN A 62 16.64 11.61 -12.55
C ASN A 62 15.65 12.60 -11.91
N ALA A 63 14.65 13.03 -12.66
CA ALA A 63 13.66 13.99 -12.19
C ALA A 63 12.61 13.36 -11.25
N ILE A 64 12.41 12.04 -11.34
CA ILE A 64 11.42 11.33 -10.55
C ILE A 64 12.15 10.57 -9.43
N VAL A 65 11.88 10.97 -8.20
CA VAL A 65 12.29 10.26 -6.98
C VAL A 65 11.05 9.61 -6.39
N MET A 66 11.14 8.32 -6.07
CA MET A 66 10.02 7.55 -5.50
C MET A 66 10.49 6.78 -4.28
N SER A 67 9.70 6.75 -3.23
CA SER A 67 9.91 5.84 -2.12
C SER A 67 9.61 4.40 -2.53
N MET A 68 10.46 3.50 -2.08
CA MET A 68 10.26 2.05 -2.19
C MET A 68 9.91 1.44 -0.83
N PHE A 69 9.61 2.26 0.17
CA PHE A 69 9.15 1.79 1.47
C PHE A 69 7.86 0.96 1.33
N GLY A 70 7.87 -0.23 1.90
CA GLY A 70 6.77 -1.18 1.80
C GLY A 70 6.86 -2.17 0.63
N PHE A 71 7.71 -1.93 -0.38
CA PHE A 71 7.78 -2.83 -1.55
C PHE A 71 8.43 -4.18 -1.23
N THR A 72 9.53 -4.17 -0.49
CA THR A 72 10.20 -5.41 -0.04
C THR A 72 9.32 -6.17 0.94
N GLU A 73 8.70 -5.47 1.87
CA GLU A 73 7.77 -5.98 2.87
C GLU A 73 6.49 -6.55 2.21
N ALA A 74 6.10 -6.00 1.07
CA ALA A 74 4.94 -6.47 0.30
C ALA A 74 5.20 -7.75 -0.51
N LEU A 75 6.46 -8.05 -0.81
CA LEU A 75 6.79 -9.18 -1.68
C LEU A 75 6.56 -10.53 -0.99
N GLN A 76 7.00 -10.68 0.26
CA GLN A 76 6.95 -11.95 0.97
C GLN A 76 5.53 -12.45 1.29
N PRO A 77 4.61 -11.59 1.78
CA PRO A 77 3.23 -11.98 2.07
C PRO A 77 2.32 -11.93 0.84
N SER A 78 2.89 -12.00 -0.37
CA SER A 78 2.09 -11.97 -1.59
C SER A 78 1.24 -13.23 -1.74
N VAL A 79 0.06 -13.08 -2.32
CA VAL A 79 -0.91 -14.14 -2.56
C VAL A 79 -0.78 -14.60 -4.01
N THR A 80 -0.62 -15.90 -4.21
CA THR A 80 -0.62 -16.47 -5.56
C THR A 80 -2.05 -16.56 -6.09
N VAL A 81 -2.34 -15.83 -7.16
CA VAL A 81 -3.62 -15.87 -7.86
C VAL A 81 -3.45 -16.59 -9.19
N LYS A 82 -4.29 -17.60 -9.42
CA LYS A 82 -4.36 -18.29 -10.71
C LYS A 82 -5.33 -17.56 -11.63
N LEU A 83 -4.82 -17.14 -12.76
CA LEU A 83 -5.60 -16.56 -13.86
C LEU A 83 -6.06 -17.67 -14.82
N PRO A 84 -6.98 -17.37 -15.78
CA PRO A 84 -7.22 -18.24 -16.91
C PRO A 84 -5.92 -18.65 -17.61
N ASP A 85 -5.92 -19.78 -18.30
CA ASP A 85 -4.76 -20.34 -19.01
C ASP A 85 -3.57 -20.75 -18.12
N GLU A 86 -3.87 -21.14 -16.86
CA GLU A 86 -2.88 -21.63 -15.89
C GLU A 86 -1.78 -20.62 -15.51
N VAL A 87 -1.94 -19.36 -15.85
CA VAL A 87 -1.00 -18.29 -15.47
C VAL A 87 -1.15 -17.97 -13.99
N SER A 88 -0.06 -18.06 -13.25
CA SER A 88 -0.03 -17.66 -11.83
C SER A 88 0.67 -16.32 -11.68
N ILE A 89 0.05 -15.42 -10.92
CA ILE A 89 0.62 -14.12 -10.58
C ILE A 89 0.72 -13.96 -9.05
N GLN A 90 1.69 -13.20 -8.61
CA GLN A 90 1.79 -12.77 -7.22
C GLN A 90 1.06 -11.44 -7.06
N VAL A 91 0.10 -11.41 -6.13
CA VAL A 91 -0.68 -10.22 -5.79
C VAL A 91 -0.34 -9.80 -4.37
N VAL A 92 -0.13 -8.52 -4.17
CA VAL A 92 0.15 -7.96 -2.85
C VAL A 92 -0.97 -8.29 -1.87
N SER A 93 -0.62 -8.64 -0.62
CA SER A 93 -1.61 -8.82 0.44
C SER A 93 -2.26 -7.48 0.82
N LEU A 94 -3.46 -7.52 1.41
CA LEU A 94 -4.16 -6.28 1.78
C LEU A 94 -3.43 -5.46 2.85
N PRO A 95 -2.81 -6.06 3.90
CA PRO A 95 -1.99 -5.29 4.84
C PRO A 95 -0.81 -4.60 4.16
N ALA A 96 -0.12 -5.29 3.26
CA ALA A 96 0.96 -4.69 2.49
C ALA A 96 0.47 -3.60 1.53
N LEU A 97 -0.69 -3.80 0.90
CA LEU A 97 -1.32 -2.76 0.06
C LEU A 97 -1.66 -1.51 0.89
N ALA A 98 -2.18 -1.67 2.12
CA ALA A 98 -2.47 -0.55 3.02
C ALA A 98 -1.20 0.23 3.37
N ILE A 99 -0.08 -0.44 3.67
CA ILE A 99 1.23 0.19 3.89
C ILE A 99 1.64 1.02 2.66
N LEU A 100 1.57 0.42 1.46
CA LEU A 100 1.91 1.11 0.22
C LEU A 100 1.00 2.32 -0.04
N LYS A 101 -0.30 2.23 0.25
CA LYS A 101 -1.25 3.33 0.05
C LYS A 101 -1.05 4.47 1.03
N LEU A 102 -0.78 4.18 2.32
CA LEU A 102 -0.42 5.19 3.32
C LEU A 102 0.86 5.92 2.93
N THR A 103 1.89 5.19 2.51
CA THR A 103 3.16 5.77 2.06
C THR A 103 2.96 6.67 0.83
N ALA A 104 2.25 6.17 -0.17
CA ALA A 104 1.98 6.92 -1.39
C ALA A 104 1.12 8.17 -1.12
N TRP A 105 0.12 8.07 -0.25
CA TRP A 105 -0.67 9.23 0.18
C TRP A 105 0.20 10.29 0.84
N ASN A 106 1.04 9.90 1.80
CA ASN A 106 1.93 10.85 2.48
C ASN A 106 2.87 11.60 1.52
N GLU A 107 3.30 10.94 0.44
CA GLU A 107 4.24 11.53 -0.53
C GLU A 107 3.56 12.41 -1.57
N ARG A 108 2.33 12.12 -1.95
CA ARG A 108 1.71 12.75 -3.13
C ARG A 108 0.28 13.28 -2.97
N HIS A 109 -0.31 13.25 -1.77
CA HIS A 109 -1.67 13.77 -1.57
C HIS A 109 -1.86 15.22 -2.02
N SER A 110 -0.79 16.04 -1.95
CA SER A 110 -0.84 17.42 -2.43
C SER A 110 -0.93 17.55 -3.96
N VAL A 111 -0.52 16.53 -4.71
CA VAL A 111 -0.51 16.51 -6.18
C VAL A 111 -1.66 15.66 -6.74
N GLU A 112 -1.96 14.55 -6.09
CA GLU A 112 -3.04 13.61 -6.46
C GLU A 112 -3.99 13.39 -5.25
N PRO A 113 -4.75 14.41 -4.82
CA PRO A 113 -5.57 14.32 -3.62
C PRO A 113 -6.67 13.26 -3.77
N GLY A 114 -6.91 12.53 -2.69
CA GLY A 114 -7.98 11.55 -2.56
C GLY A 114 -7.74 10.18 -3.20
N LYS A 115 -6.80 10.03 -4.13
CA LYS A 115 -6.59 8.76 -4.85
C LYS A 115 -6.19 7.61 -3.91
N ASP A 116 -5.08 7.78 -3.22
CA ASP A 116 -4.57 6.73 -2.32
C ASP A 116 -5.39 6.62 -1.04
N ALA A 117 -5.96 7.72 -0.56
CA ALA A 117 -6.89 7.73 0.56
C ALA A 117 -8.18 6.93 0.28
N TYR A 118 -8.75 7.08 -0.92
CA TYR A 118 -9.90 6.30 -1.35
C TYR A 118 -9.59 4.81 -1.42
N ASP A 119 -8.45 4.43 -2.03
CA ASP A 119 -8.02 3.03 -2.11
C ASP A 119 -7.79 2.44 -0.70
N LEU A 120 -7.15 3.20 0.20
CA LEU A 120 -6.97 2.80 1.60
C LEU A 120 -8.30 2.57 2.31
N ASN A 121 -9.26 3.49 2.12
CA ASN A 121 -10.60 3.35 2.69
C ASN A 121 -11.29 2.06 2.23
N LEU A 122 -11.17 1.70 0.95
CA LEU A 122 -11.71 0.46 0.42
C LEU A 122 -11.08 -0.77 1.12
N VAL A 123 -9.76 -0.75 1.32
CA VAL A 123 -9.07 -1.85 2.03
C VAL A 123 -9.58 -1.95 3.47
N ILE A 124 -9.60 -0.85 4.21
CA ILE A 124 -10.00 -0.82 5.63
C ILE A 124 -11.43 -1.34 5.80
N ARG A 125 -12.38 -0.83 5.03
CA ARG A 125 -13.80 -1.16 5.17
C ARG A 125 -14.16 -2.60 4.81
N ASN A 126 -13.41 -3.20 3.90
CA ASN A 126 -13.65 -4.57 3.46
C ASN A 126 -12.80 -5.61 4.20
N TYR A 127 -11.85 -5.18 5.04
CA TYR A 127 -10.91 -6.10 5.66
C TYR A 127 -11.57 -7.09 6.62
N ALA A 128 -12.59 -6.67 7.36
CA ALA A 128 -13.34 -7.54 8.26
C ALA A 128 -13.98 -8.73 7.53
N GLU A 129 -14.60 -8.49 6.38
CA GLU A 129 -15.21 -9.54 5.56
C GLU A 129 -14.16 -10.53 5.04
N ILE A 130 -13.03 -10.02 4.59
CA ILE A 130 -11.95 -10.83 4.03
C ILE A 130 -11.23 -11.64 5.11
N ALA A 131 -11.07 -11.08 6.31
CA ALA A 131 -10.48 -11.77 7.46
C ALA A 131 -11.34 -12.94 7.94
N GLY A 132 -12.66 -12.89 7.73
CA GLY A 132 -13.58 -13.96 8.04
C GLY A 132 -13.55 -14.38 9.52
N GLU A 133 -13.46 -15.70 9.78
CA GLU A 133 -13.46 -16.28 11.13
C GLU A 133 -12.29 -15.76 11.99
N ARG A 134 -11.15 -15.48 11.39
CA ARG A 134 -9.96 -14.96 12.07
C ARG A 134 -10.26 -13.66 12.85
N LEU A 135 -11.21 -12.85 12.38
CA LEU A 135 -11.62 -11.63 13.06
C LEU A 135 -12.16 -11.90 14.48
N TYR A 136 -12.87 -13.04 14.66
CA TYR A 136 -13.49 -13.41 15.92
C TYR A 136 -12.50 -14.08 16.88
N GLU A 137 -11.46 -14.69 16.38
CA GLU A 137 -10.47 -15.38 17.19
C GLU A 137 -9.57 -14.41 17.99
N VAL A 138 -9.27 -13.24 17.42
CA VAL A 138 -8.25 -12.33 17.95
C VAL A 138 -8.81 -10.98 18.42
N ASN A 139 -10.11 -10.70 18.26
CA ASN A 139 -10.61 -9.33 18.42
C ASN A 139 -11.40 -9.09 19.70
N PRO A 140 -10.87 -8.27 20.64
CA PRO A 140 -11.58 -7.92 21.88
C PRO A 140 -12.79 -6.99 21.64
N TYR A 141 -12.87 -6.30 20.52
CA TYR A 141 -13.95 -5.36 20.19
C TYR A 141 -15.27 -6.04 19.80
N LEU A 142 -15.22 -7.31 19.40
CA LEU A 142 -16.42 -8.07 19.05
C LEU A 142 -17.08 -8.73 20.26
N VAL A 143 -16.41 -8.72 21.42
CA VAL A 143 -16.98 -9.26 22.66
C VAL A 143 -17.92 -8.22 23.27
N GLY A 144 -19.19 -8.26 22.91
CA GLY A 144 -20.27 -7.52 23.56
C GLY A 144 -20.88 -6.33 22.81
N SER A 145 -20.42 -5.98 21.65
CA SER A 145 -21.06 -4.98 20.80
C SER A 145 -21.04 -5.41 19.34
N PRO A 146 -22.20 -5.70 18.73
CA PRO A 146 -22.26 -5.99 17.29
C PRO A 146 -22.00 -4.77 16.40
N SER A 147 -21.70 -3.61 16.99
CA SER A 147 -21.93 -2.34 16.31
C SER A 147 -20.77 -1.80 15.49
N ASP A 148 -19.56 -2.41 15.51
CA ASP A 148 -18.49 -1.84 14.71
C ASP A 148 -17.57 -2.87 14.04
N TYR A 149 -18.18 -3.65 13.16
CA TYR A 149 -17.53 -4.67 12.35
C TYR A 149 -16.38 -4.08 11.47
N GLU A 150 -16.59 -2.89 10.92
CA GLU A 150 -15.54 -2.21 10.14
C GLU A 150 -14.36 -1.77 11.03
N CYS A 151 -14.62 -1.25 12.24
CA CYS A 151 -13.54 -0.90 13.18
C CYS A 151 -12.79 -2.13 13.68
N ALA A 152 -13.47 -3.26 13.88
CA ALA A 152 -12.81 -4.52 14.20
C ALA A 152 -11.88 -4.97 13.07
N GLY A 153 -12.31 -4.85 11.82
CA GLY A 153 -11.49 -5.11 10.65
C GLY A 153 -10.32 -4.15 10.52
N ALA A 154 -10.54 -2.86 10.77
CA ALA A 154 -9.49 -1.85 10.76
C ALA A 154 -8.40 -2.13 11.81
N TRP A 155 -8.81 -2.52 13.03
CA TRP A 155 -7.90 -2.91 14.09
C TRP A 155 -7.06 -4.14 13.69
N LEU A 156 -7.69 -5.18 13.15
CA LEU A 156 -6.96 -6.37 12.70
C LEU A 156 -6.01 -6.06 11.55
N LEU A 157 -6.42 -5.20 10.61
CA LEU A 157 -5.56 -4.72 9.54
C LEU A 157 -4.31 -4.03 10.10
N GLY A 158 -4.48 -3.18 11.12
CA GLY A 158 -3.36 -2.51 11.79
C GLY A 158 -2.35 -3.50 12.37
N ARG A 159 -2.80 -4.54 13.08
CA ARG A 159 -1.94 -5.62 13.58
C ARG A 159 -1.18 -6.31 12.46
N ASP A 160 -1.91 -6.73 11.42
CA ASP A 160 -1.32 -7.44 10.29
C ASP A 160 -0.31 -6.57 9.52
N MET A 161 -0.52 -5.26 9.47
CA MET A 161 0.47 -4.32 8.94
C MET A 161 1.75 -4.27 9.79
N ALA A 162 1.61 -4.26 11.12
CA ALA A 162 2.75 -4.25 12.03
C ALA A 162 3.61 -5.53 11.91
N GLU A 163 2.99 -6.69 11.71
CA GLU A 163 3.69 -7.96 11.52
C GLU A 163 4.58 -7.99 10.27
N LEU A 164 4.28 -7.19 9.26
CA LEU A 164 5.05 -7.15 8.00
C LEU A 164 6.31 -6.29 8.09
N LEU A 165 6.43 -5.44 9.09
CA LEU A 165 7.45 -4.41 9.15
C LEU A 165 8.55 -4.76 10.15
N ASP A 166 9.78 -4.41 9.80
CA ASP A 166 10.87 -4.35 10.76
C ASP A 166 10.67 -3.17 11.73
N ARG A 167 11.55 -3.08 12.74
CA ARG A 167 11.46 -2.03 13.76
C ARG A 167 11.45 -0.61 13.16
N SER A 168 12.32 -0.36 12.19
CA SER A 168 12.41 0.97 11.55
C SER A 168 11.15 1.29 10.75
N GLY A 169 10.60 0.31 10.04
CA GLY A 169 9.34 0.42 9.32
C GLY A 169 8.16 0.69 10.25
N LYS A 170 8.11 -0.02 11.38
CA LYS A 170 7.10 0.19 12.42
C LYS A 170 7.14 1.62 12.98
N GLU A 171 8.32 2.10 13.36
CA GLU A 171 8.52 3.46 13.88
C GLU A 171 8.07 4.52 12.85
N ARG A 172 8.47 4.36 11.59
CA ARG A 172 8.09 5.27 10.50
C ARG A 172 6.58 5.32 10.28
N LEU A 173 5.94 4.17 10.21
CA LEU A 173 4.51 4.08 9.91
C LEU A 173 3.66 4.51 11.11
N ALA A 174 4.09 4.22 12.34
CA ALA A 174 3.44 4.68 13.55
C ALA A 174 3.31 6.21 13.60
N VAL A 175 4.39 6.94 13.30
CA VAL A 175 4.37 8.41 13.24
C VAL A 175 3.37 8.93 12.22
N LEU A 176 3.30 8.28 11.06
CA LEU A 176 2.37 8.68 10.00
C LEU A 176 0.91 8.43 10.42
N ILE A 177 0.60 7.26 10.95
CA ILE A 177 -0.77 6.91 11.37
C ILE A 177 -1.20 7.80 12.54
N ALA A 178 -0.36 7.96 13.57
CA ALA A 178 -0.66 8.79 14.72
C ALA A 178 -0.95 10.25 14.34
N GLY A 179 -0.18 10.81 13.41
CA GLY A 179 -0.40 12.19 12.94
C GLY A 179 -1.75 12.41 12.25
N GLU A 180 -2.34 11.37 11.67
CA GLU A 180 -3.62 11.42 10.97
C GLU A 180 -4.80 10.91 11.83
N ALA A 181 -4.51 10.15 12.90
CA ALA A 181 -5.51 9.67 13.86
C ALA A 181 -5.68 10.60 15.07
N ASP A 182 -4.80 11.60 15.28
CA ASP A 182 -4.85 12.55 16.40
C ASP A 182 -6.10 13.44 16.29
N GLU A 183 -6.91 13.47 17.34
CA GLU A 183 -8.11 14.31 17.44
C GLU A 183 -7.83 15.82 17.27
N ASN A 184 -6.61 16.27 17.50
CA ASN A 184 -6.16 17.64 17.26
C ASN A 184 -5.43 17.81 15.92
N GLY A 185 -5.37 16.75 15.11
CA GLY A 185 -4.70 16.73 13.81
C GLY A 185 -5.44 17.48 12.72
N GLN A 186 -4.84 17.53 11.54
CA GLN A 186 -5.45 18.20 10.38
C GLN A 186 -6.52 17.34 9.67
N PHE A 187 -6.66 16.08 10.04
CA PHE A 187 -7.61 15.10 9.49
C PHE A 187 -7.63 15.04 7.95
N ARG A 188 -6.51 15.29 7.31
CA ARG A 188 -6.42 15.32 5.85
C ARG A 188 -6.76 13.97 5.25
N LEU A 189 -6.13 12.92 5.76
CA LEU A 189 -6.38 11.56 5.30
C LEU A 189 -7.85 11.18 5.49
N ALA A 190 -8.41 11.44 6.68
CA ALA A 190 -9.81 11.16 6.97
C ALA A 190 -10.77 11.89 6.02
N GLY A 191 -10.53 13.17 5.78
CA GLY A 191 -11.34 13.99 4.86
C GLY A 191 -11.22 13.55 3.40
N GLU A 192 -10.08 12.99 2.99
CA GLU A 192 -9.88 12.43 1.66
C GLU A 192 -10.43 11.01 1.52
N MET A 193 -10.45 10.22 2.61
CA MET A 193 -11.01 8.86 2.65
C MET A 193 -12.52 8.86 2.49
N ILE A 194 -13.23 9.65 3.30
CA ILE A 194 -14.69 9.69 3.30
C ILE A 194 -15.15 11.17 3.39
N ARG A 195 -15.33 11.78 2.22
CA ARG A 195 -15.67 13.21 2.12
C ARG A 195 -16.98 13.58 2.81
N ASP A 196 -17.98 12.71 2.73
CA ASP A 196 -19.32 12.98 3.27
C ASP A 196 -19.46 12.57 4.75
N ASN A 197 -18.48 11.87 5.30
CA ASN A 197 -18.46 11.45 6.69
C ASN A 197 -17.01 11.27 7.22
N PRO A 198 -16.28 12.37 7.42
CA PRO A 198 -14.90 12.30 7.91
C PRO A 198 -14.78 11.74 9.34
N GLU A 199 -15.83 11.91 10.19
CA GLU A 199 -15.85 11.33 11.53
C GLU A 199 -15.78 9.80 11.48
N ARG A 200 -16.43 9.17 10.50
CA ARG A 200 -16.31 7.73 10.29
C ARG A 200 -14.90 7.33 9.92
N ALA A 201 -14.25 8.10 9.04
CA ALA A 201 -12.86 7.83 8.68
C ALA A 201 -11.91 7.95 9.87
N ILE A 202 -12.12 8.94 10.76
CA ILE A 202 -11.36 9.10 12.01
C ILE A 202 -11.51 7.87 12.91
N GLN A 203 -12.74 7.36 13.07
CA GLN A 203 -12.99 6.15 13.87
C GLN A 203 -12.23 4.94 13.32
N LEU A 204 -12.26 4.74 11.99
CA LEU A 204 -11.55 3.67 11.32
C LEU A 204 -10.03 3.79 11.44
N LEU A 205 -9.49 5.01 11.26
CA LEU A 205 -8.05 5.28 11.44
C LEU A 205 -7.62 5.07 12.90
N GLY A 206 -8.41 5.51 13.87
CA GLY A 206 -8.13 5.27 15.29
C GLY A 206 -8.17 3.79 15.66
N ALA A 207 -9.05 2.99 15.04
CA ALA A 207 -9.05 1.55 15.22
C ALA A 207 -7.79 0.90 14.61
N LEU A 208 -7.43 1.29 13.38
CA LEU A 208 -6.22 0.84 12.70
C LEU A 208 -4.96 1.18 13.49
N GLU A 209 -4.86 2.41 14.02
CA GLU A 209 -3.74 2.84 14.88
C GLU A 209 -3.60 1.94 16.13
N ARG A 210 -4.70 1.71 16.86
CA ARG A 210 -4.68 0.84 18.04
C ARG A 210 -4.19 -0.57 17.71
N GLY A 211 -4.70 -1.16 16.63
CA GLY A 211 -4.24 -2.48 16.17
C GLY A 211 -2.75 -2.48 15.80
N PHE A 212 -2.29 -1.44 15.13
CA PHE A 212 -0.88 -1.30 14.75
C PHE A 212 0.04 -1.18 15.98
N ILE A 213 -0.36 -0.39 16.98
CA ILE A 213 0.40 -0.24 18.24
C ILE A 213 0.45 -1.57 19.00
N GLU A 214 -0.66 -2.29 19.11
CA GLU A 214 -0.71 -3.59 19.78
C GLU A 214 0.15 -4.63 19.07
N GLY A 215 0.06 -4.75 17.76
CA GLY A 215 0.93 -5.64 16.95
C GLY A 215 2.41 -5.24 16.94
N ASN A 216 2.74 -4.02 17.36
CA ASN A 216 4.13 -3.58 17.51
C ASN A 216 4.77 -4.05 18.84
N ASN A 217 3.95 -4.39 19.83
CA ASN A 217 4.39 -4.78 21.17
C ASN A 217 4.49 -6.30 21.36
N GLU A 218 4.06 -7.08 20.38
CA GLU A 218 4.21 -8.55 20.33
C GLU A 218 5.49 -8.96 19.60
#